data_b05212732e40172463689abefce01f83
#
_entry.id   b05212732e40172463689abefce01f83
#
_cell.length_a   1.000
_cell.length_b   1.000
_cell.length_c   1.000
_cell.angle_alpha   90.00
_cell.angle_beta   90.00
_cell.angle_gamma   90.00
#
_symmetry.space_group_name_H-M   'P 1'
#
loop_
_entity.id
_entity.type
_entity.pdbx_description
1 polymer ?
#
loop_
_entity_poly.entity_id
_entity_poly.type
_entity_poly.pdbx_seq_one_letter_code
_entity_poly.pdbx_strand_id
1 'polypeptide(L)'
;MKLSNLYNLHELKQMMHQVTMSDSSIVTVPIFNVKSVLLSMLHDPEKMRHENIAEGYDLFSGKVTSPITHYNEIHTGDLWQEARDYYCGSDVNAFPLALVCFYDKTHTDLHGSLSCAPFIATFSFFNEKCRNTDKFYSVLGYIPNL
;
A
#
# COMPACT_ATOMS: atom_id res chain seq x y z
N MET A 1 7.66 26.64 -0.81
CA MET A 1 8.57 25.47 -0.74
C MET A 1 7.85 24.33 -1.46
N LYS A 2 8.44 23.71 -2.49
CA LYS A 2 7.76 22.61 -3.20
C LYS A 2 7.79 21.37 -2.30
N LEU A 3 6.64 20.71 -2.11
CA LEU A 3 6.51 19.46 -1.35
C LEU A 3 7.54 18.39 -1.79
N SER A 4 7.92 18.39 -3.07
CA SER A 4 8.95 17.52 -3.63
C SER A 4 10.32 17.63 -2.95
N ASN A 5 10.66 18.79 -2.37
CA ASN A 5 11.93 18.99 -1.69
C ASN A 5 11.87 18.60 -0.20
N LEU A 6 10.65 18.55 0.38
CA LEU A 6 10.47 18.18 1.78
C LEU A 6 10.57 16.66 1.99
N TYR A 7 10.21 15.86 0.99
CA TYR A 7 10.03 14.41 1.13
C TYR A 7 10.96 13.58 0.24
N ASN A 8 12.01 14.18 -0.33
CA ASN A 8 12.96 13.48 -1.20
C ASN A 8 12.25 12.61 -2.27
N LEU A 9 11.21 13.16 -2.92
CA LEU A 9 10.47 12.46 -3.97
C LEU A 9 11.39 12.01 -5.15
N HIS A 10 12.65 12.42 -5.13
CA HIS A 10 13.69 11.89 -6.01
C HIS A 10 13.92 10.39 -5.84
N GLU A 11 13.54 9.83 -4.67
CA GLU A 11 13.65 8.40 -4.38
C GLU A 11 12.50 7.57 -4.97
N LEU A 12 11.44 8.19 -5.50
CA LEU A 12 10.40 7.49 -6.27
C LEU A 12 10.89 7.03 -7.64
N LYS A 13 12.19 6.95 -7.80
CA LYS A 13 12.81 6.46 -9.02
C LYS A 13 12.53 4.98 -9.21
N GLN A 14 12.02 4.66 -10.37
CA GLN A 14 11.89 3.27 -10.80
C GLN A 14 13.26 2.60 -10.89
N MET A 15 13.35 1.42 -10.32
CA MET A 15 14.53 0.57 -10.36
C MET A 15 14.21 -0.69 -11.14
N MET A 16 15.22 -1.20 -11.86
CA MET A 16 15.08 -2.46 -12.61
C MET A 16 15.70 -3.58 -11.79
N HIS A 17 14.89 -4.57 -11.43
CA HIS A 17 15.31 -5.76 -10.71
C HIS A 17 15.32 -6.98 -11.61
N GLN A 18 16.35 -7.80 -11.50
CA GLN A 18 16.42 -9.09 -12.18
C GLN A 18 15.88 -10.18 -11.27
N VAL A 19 14.95 -10.95 -11.80
CA VAL A 19 14.35 -12.09 -11.12
C VAL A 19 14.65 -13.34 -11.93
N THR A 20 15.25 -14.34 -11.29
CA THR A 20 15.47 -15.66 -11.91
C THR A 20 14.21 -16.49 -11.75
N MET A 21 13.67 -16.93 -12.86
CA MET A 21 12.48 -17.77 -12.90
C MET A 21 12.82 -19.24 -12.63
N SER A 22 11.81 -20.06 -12.43
CA SER A 22 11.96 -21.51 -12.18
C SER A 22 12.60 -22.28 -13.34
N ASP A 23 12.47 -21.78 -14.56
CA ASP A 23 13.10 -22.31 -15.76
C ASP A 23 14.50 -21.76 -16.01
N SER A 24 15.08 -21.04 -15.03
CA SER A 24 16.38 -20.36 -15.08
C SER A 24 16.44 -19.15 -16.03
N SER A 25 15.32 -18.74 -16.63
CA SER A 25 15.27 -17.49 -17.38
C SER A 25 15.38 -16.28 -16.43
N ILE A 26 15.94 -15.17 -16.94
CA ILE A 26 16.07 -13.93 -16.18
C ILE A 26 15.11 -12.90 -16.76
N VAL A 27 14.21 -12.43 -15.91
CA VAL A 27 13.25 -11.39 -16.25
C VAL A 27 13.60 -10.11 -15.51
N THR A 28 13.57 -8.98 -16.20
CA THR A 28 13.81 -7.67 -15.60
C THR A 28 12.48 -7.03 -15.24
N VAL A 29 12.30 -6.73 -13.95
CA VAL A 29 11.05 -6.22 -13.38
C VAL A 29 11.27 -4.78 -12.93
N PRO A 30 10.47 -3.82 -13.42
CA PRO A 30 10.50 -2.46 -12.92
C PRO A 30 9.74 -2.36 -11.58
N ILE A 31 10.44 -1.94 -10.54
CA ILE A 31 9.85 -1.69 -9.22
C ILE A 31 10.23 -0.30 -8.71
N PHE A 32 9.39 0.25 -7.84
CA PHE A 32 9.72 1.46 -7.11
C PHE A 32 10.29 1.10 -5.72
N ASN A 33 11.01 2.05 -5.12
CA ASN A 33 11.39 1.91 -3.72
C ASN A 33 10.12 1.93 -2.86
N VAL A 34 9.73 0.77 -2.33
CA VAL A 34 8.46 0.58 -1.60
C VAL A 34 8.37 1.53 -0.40
N LYS A 35 9.46 1.68 0.37
CA LYS A 35 9.49 2.58 1.52
C LYS A 35 9.20 4.02 1.11
N SER A 36 9.84 4.49 0.03
CA SER A 36 9.64 5.87 -0.45
C SER A 36 8.21 6.09 -0.97
N VAL A 37 7.63 5.09 -1.67
CA VAL A 37 6.23 5.15 -2.10
C VAL A 37 5.29 5.24 -0.90
N LEU A 38 5.45 4.38 0.09
CA LEU A 38 4.60 4.38 1.28
C LEU A 38 4.74 5.68 2.08
N LEU A 39 5.97 6.18 2.23
CA LEU A 39 6.19 7.47 2.88
C LEU A 39 5.53 8.61 2.12
N SER A 40 5.58 8.61 0.78
CA SER A 40 4.91 9.66 -0.01
C SER A 40 3.40 9.65 0.18
N MET A 41 2.80 8.46 0.34
CA MET A 41 1.36 8.33 0.64
C MET A 41 1.02 8.86 2.04
N LEU A 42 1.85 8.54 3.04
CA LEU A 42 1.66 8.99 4.44
C LEU A 42 1.84 10.51 4.60
N HIS A 43 2.64 11.13 3.74
CA HIS A 43 2.86 12.57 3.76
C HIS A 43 1.92 13.36 2.83
N ASP A 44 1.02 12.69 2.14
CA ASP A 44 0.03 13.36 1.31
C ASP A 44 -1.12 13.91 2.18
N PRO A 45 -1.20 15.24 2.38
CA PRO A 45 -2.19 15.83 3.27
C PRO A 45 -3.64 15.63 2.79
N GLU A 46 -3.85 15.40 1.49
CA GLU A 46 -5.16 15.12 0.95
C GLU A 46 -5.62 13.70 1.30
N LYS A 47 -4.70 12.74 1.27
CA LYS A 47 -4.99 11.35 1.64
C LYS A 47 -5.16 11.17 3.13
N MET A 48 -4.33 11.86 3.93
CA MET A 48 -4.28 11.71 5.39
C MET A 48 -5.31 12.57 6.14
N ARG A 49 -6.39 13.01 5.48
CA ARG A 49 -7.51 13.66 6.15
C ARG A 49 -8.27 12.65 7.02
N HIS A 50 -8.75 13.12 8.18
CA HIS A 50 -9.50 12.29 9.12
C HIS A 50 -10.71 11.59 8.47
N GLU A 51 -11.41 12.26 7.57
CA GLU A 51 -12.55 11.72 6.83
C GLU A 51 -12.22 10.54 5.91
N ASN A 52 -10.94 10.34 5.58
CA ASN A 52 -10.47 9.24 4.75
C ASN A 52 -10.04 8.02 5.57
N ILE A 53 -9.93 8.17 6.89
CA ILE A 53 -9.53 7.10 7.79
C ILE A 53 -10.77 6.27 8.17
N ALA A 54 -10.58 4.98 8.33
CA ALA A 54 -11.65 4.07 8.74
C ALA A 54 -12.16 4.44 10.14
N GLU A 55 -13.48 4.39 10.33
CA GLU A 55 -14.11 4.72 11.59
C GLU A 55 -13.64 3.79 12.70
N GLY A 56 -13.41 4.34 13.88
CA GLY A 56 -12.94 3.59 15.04
C GLY A 56 -11.48 3.22 15.03
N TYR A 57 -10.69 3.71 14.05
CA TYR A 57 -9.25 3.49 13.98
C TYR A 57 -8.49 4.74 14.42
N ASP A 58 -7.66 4.59 15.46
CA ASP A 58 -6.71 5.63 15.84
C ASP A 58 -5.38 5.41 15.10
N LEU A 59 -5.12 6.29 14.15
CA LEU A 59 -3.93 6.22 13.30
C LEU A 59 -2.63 6.32 14.09
N PHE A 60 -2.62 7.08 15.19
CA PHE A 60 -1.39 7.31 15.97
C PHE A 60 -1.04 6.16 16.90
N SER A 61 -2.04 5.51 17.49
CA SER A 61 -1.80 4.36 18.37
C SER A 61 -1.98 3.01 17.69
N GLY A 62 -2.55 3.01 16.50
CA GLY A 62 -2.95 1.77 15.79
C GLY A 62 -4.02 0.98 16.56
N LYS A 63 -4.71 1.61 17.51
CA LYS A 63 -5.73 0.96 18.33
C LYS A 63 -7.10 1.16 17.71
N VAL A 64 -7.95 0.19 17.93
CA VAL A 64 -9.37 0.34 17.70
C VAL A 64 -9.97 1.12 18.88
N THR A 65 -10.59 2.26 18.60
CA THR A 65 -11.10 3.19 19.62
C THR A 65 -12.52 2.86 20.10
N SER A 66 -13.21 1.98 19.37
CA SER A 66 -14.57 1.56 19.69
C SER A 66 -14.63 0.05 19.93
N PRO A 67 -15.55 -0.44 20.77
CA PRO A 67 -15.79 -1.87 20.89
C PRO A 67 -16.08 -2.47 19.52
N ILE A 68 -15.39 -3.57 19.18
CA ILE A 68 -15.63 -4.29 17.93
C ILE A 68 -16.99 -4.99 18.08
N THR A 69 -18.02 -4.40 17.48
CA THR A 69 -19.35 -4.99 17.43
C THR A 69 -19.60 -5.73 16.12
N HIS A 70 -18.86 -5.36 15.08
CA HIS A 70 -18.96 -5.97 13.75
C HIS A 70 -17.60 -6.03 13.08
N TYR A 71 -17.36 -7.11 12.35
CA TYR A 71 -16.18 -7.27 11.50
C TYR A 71 -16.48 -6.67 10.13
N ASN A 72 -16.18 -5.41 9.95
CA ASN A 72 -16.44 -4.67 8.70
C ASN A 72 -15.20 -4.05 8.07
N GLU A 73 -14.12 -3.94 8.84
CA GLU A 73 -12.87 -3.36 8.39
C GLU A 73 -11.69 -4.25 8.78
N ILE A 74 -10.55 -4.11 8.09
CA ILE A 74 -9.37 -4.94 8.33
C ILE A 74 -8.90 -4.85 9.78
N HIS A 75 -8.92 -3.65 10.36
CA HIS A 75 -8.49 -3.42 11.75
C HIS A 75 -9.48 -3.94 12.81
N THR A 76 -10.68 -4.36 12.42
CA THR A 76 -11.64 -4.99 13.33
C THR A 76 -11.47 -6.51 13.42
N GLY A 77 -10.60 -7.10 12.59
CA GLY A 77 -10.33 -8.54 12.59
C GLY A 77 -9.35 -8.97 13.67
N ASP A 78 -9.50 -10.20 14.17
CA ASP A 78 -8.65 -10.76 15.22
C ASP A 78 -7.18 -10.83 14.79
N LEU A 79 -6.90 -11.21 13.55
CA LEU A 79 -5.54 -11.23 12.98
C LEU A 79 -4.84 -9.86 13.04
N TRP A 80 -5.59 -8.78 12.92
CA TRP A 80 -5.01 -7.45 13.07
C TRP A 80 -4.56 -7.21 14.51
N GLN A 81 -5.38 -7.57 15.49
CA GLN A 81 -5.05 -7.40 16.90
C GLN A 81 -3.85 -8.25 17.29
N GLU A 82 -3.82 -9.51 16.85
CA GLU A 82 -2.68 -10.41 17.05
C GLU A 82 -1.38 -9.86 16.42
N ALA A 83 -1.45 -9.41 15.18
CA ALA A 83 -0.31 -8.83 14.49
C ALA A 83 0.20 -7.57 15.20
N ARG A 84 -0.71 -6.71 15.64
CA ARG A 84 -0.37 -5.50 16.40
C ARG A 84 0.34 -5.86 17.71
N ASP A 85 -0.22 -6.79 18.47
CA ASP A 85 0.34 -7.18 19.76
C ASP A 85 1.70 -7.89 19.58
N TYR A 86 1.86 -8.68 18.52
CA TYR A 86 3.10 -9.36 18.21
C TYR A 86 4.21 -8.42 17.73
N TYR A 87 3.92 -7.50 16.79
CA TYR A 87 4.94 -6.66 16.16
C TYR A 87 5.17 -5.33 16.89
N CYS A 88 4.16 -4.77 17.53
CA CYS A 88 4.27 -3.48 18.22
C CYS A 88 4.35 -3.64 19.73
N GLY A 89 3.74 -4.68 20.30
CA GLY A 89 3.78 -4.96 21.73
C GLY A 89 3.33 -3.76 22.59
N SER A 90 4.17 -3.35 23.51
CA SER A 90 3.94 -2.20 24.39
C SER A 90 4.47 -0.88 23.83
N ASP A 91 5.07 -0.86 22.65
CA ASP A 91 5.58 0.38 22.06
C ASP A 91 4.40 1.27 21.62
N VAL A 92 4.17 2.33 22.37
CA VAL A 92 3.10 3.29 22.12
C VAL A 92 3.32 4.16 20.87
N ASN A 93 4.54 4.16 20.33
CA ASN A 93 4.90 4.90 19.12
C ASN A 93 4.90 4.04 17.86
N ALA A 94 4.66 2.73 18.01
CA ALA A 94 4.58 1.80 16.91
C ALA A 94 3.14 1.42 16.61
N PHE A 95 2.82 1.36 15.32
CA PHE A 95 1.54 0.82 14.84
C PHE A 95 1.78 -0.04 13.59
N PRO A 96 0.96 -1.08 13.36
CA PRO A 96 1.10 -1.91 12.19
C PRO A 96 0.62 -1.15 10.94
N LEU A 97 1.45 -1.12 9.92
CA LEU A 97 1.11 -0.51 8.64
C LEU A 97 0.73 -1.63 7.65
N ALA A 98 -0.52 -2.11 7.76
CA ALA A 98 -0.99 -3.13 6.84
C ALA A 98 -1.33 -2.54 5.48
N LEU A 99 -0.97 -3.30 4.44
CA LEU A 99 -1.22 -2.96 3.05
C LEU A 99 -2.26 -3.89 2.46
N VAL A 100 -3.17 -3.31 1.69
CA VAL A 100 -4.03 -4.05 0.77
C VAL A 100 -3.38 -3.96 -0.59
N CYS A 101 -2.93 -5.10 -1.10
CA CYS A 101 -2.23 -5.19 -2.36
C CYS A 101 -3.13 -5.77 -3.43
N PHE A 102 -3.03 -5.22 -4.64
CA PHE A 102 -3.76 -5.69 -5.80
C PHE A 102 -2.79 -5.98 -6.94
N TYR A 103 -3.12 -7.01 -7.68
CA TYR A 103 -2.43 -7.40 -8.86
C TYR A 103 -3.48 -7.83 -9.88
N ASP A 104 -3.51 -7.14 -11.01
CA ASP A 104 -4.41 -7.50 -12.11
C ASP A 104 -3.73 -7.28 -13.45
N LYS A 105 -3.95 -8.25 -14.34
CA LYS A 105 -3.40 -8.22 -15.70
C LYS A 105 -4.32 -7.42 -16.60
N THR A 106 -3.84 -6.29 -17.08
CA THR A 106 -4.57 -5.42 -18.00
C THR A 106 -3.97 -5.51 -19.40
N HIS A 107 -4.81 -5.70 -20.41
CA HIS A 107 -4.40 -5.56 -21.81
C HIS A 107 -4.21 -4.08 -22.15
N THR A 108 -3.05 -3.75 -22.73
CA THR A 108 -2.68 -2.35 -23.04
C THR A 108 -2.85 -2.02 -24.51
N ASP A 109 -3.21 -3.01 -25.34
CA ASP A 109 -3.52 -2.85 -26.75
C ASP A 109 -4.85 -3.47 -27.15
N LEU A 110 -5.40 -3.06 -28.30
CA LEU A 110 -6.68 -3.55 -28.81
C LEU A 110 -6.65 -5.04 -29.23
N HIS A 111 -5.48 -5.58 -29.44
CA HIS A 111 -5.29 -6.97 -29.88
C HIS A 111 -4.94 -7.93 -28.74
N GLY A 112 -4.75 -7.39 -27.51
CA GLY A 112 -4.37 -8.18 -26.34
C GLY A 112 -2.96 -8.79 -26.41
N SER A 113 -2.13 -8.31 -27.34
CA SER A 113 -0.75 -8.78 -27.52
C SER A 113 0.20 -8.18 -26.48
N LEU A 114 -0.13 -6.99 -25.99
CA LEU A 114 0.60 -6.33 -24.92
C LEU A 114 -0.26 -6.33 -23.66
N SER A 115 0.32 -6.76 -22.56
CA SER A 115 -0.31 -6.68 -21.27
C SER A 115 0.66 -6.14 -20.24
N CYS A 116 0.11 -5.41 -19.29
CA CYS A 116 0.81 -4.89 -18.14
C CYS A 116 0.07 -5.31 -16.89
N ALA A 117 0.80 -5.76 -15.90
CA ALA A 117 0.22 -6.14 -14.62
C ALA A 117 0.80 -5.25 -13.53
N PRO A 118 0.17 -4.11 -13.23
CA PRO A 118 0.60 -3.26 -12.15
C PRO A 118 0.40 -3.98 -10.81
N PHE A 119 1.42 -3.93 -9.98
CA PHE A 119 1.33 -4.28 -8.57
C PHE A 119 1.10 -2.99 -7.79
N ILE A 120 -0.11 -2.84 -7.28
CA ILE A 120 -0.55 -1.62 -6.59
C ILE A 120 -0.88 -1.92 -5.14
N ALA A 121 -0.73 -0.91 -4.28
CA ALA A 121 -1.07 -1.01 -2.88
C ALA A 121 -1.79 0.23 -2.36
N THR A 122 -2.59 0.02 -1.33
CA THR A 122 -3.19 1.06 -0.51
C THR A 122 -3.06 0.71 0.96
N PHE A 123 -3.26 1.68 1.85
CA PHE A 123 -3.28 1.40 3.28
C PHE A 123 -4.62 0.83 3.73
N SER A 124 -4.55 -0.17 4.60
CA SER A 124 -5.74 -0.81 5.17
C SER A 124 -6.56 0.12 6.05
N PHE A 125 -5.94 1.15 6.63
CA PHE A 125 -6.60 2.11 7.51
C PHE A 125 -7.43 3.18 6.76
N PHE A 126 -7.31 3.30 5.44
CA PHE A 126 -8.27 4.11 4.70
C PHE A 126 -9.63 3.44 4.73
N ASN A 127 -10.70 4.24 4.81
CA ASN A 127 -12.06 3.71 4.75
C ASN A 127 -12.34 3.02 3.39
N GLU A 128 -13.36 2.18 3.35
CA GLU A 128 -13.70 1.40 2.15
C GLU A 128 -13.90 2.26 0.91
N LYS A 129 -14.57 3.40 1.04
CA LYS A 129 -14.82 4.33 -0.06
C LYS A 129 -13.51 4.83 -0.67
N CYS A 130 -12.53 5.14 0.16
CA CYS A 130 -11.21 5.59 -0.28
C CYS A 130 -10.44 4.44 -0.93
N ARG A 131 -10.45 3.26 -0.32
CA ARG A 131 -9.78 2.07 -0.89
C ARG A 131 -10.33 1.64 -2.24
N ASN A 132 -11.55 2.03 -2.58
CA ASN A 132 -12.17 1.75 -3.89
C ASN A 132 -11.94 2.88 -4.92
N THR A 133 -11.04 3.81 -4.62
CA THR A 133 -10.74 4.96 -5.49
C THR A 133 -9.27 4.95 -5.88
N ASP A 134 -8.97 5.07 -7.17
CA ASP A 134 -7.61 5.05 -7.73
C ASP A 134 -6.66 6.07 -7.10
N LYS A 135 -7.19 7.21 -6.68
CA LYS A 135 -6.45 8.26 -5.97
C LYS A 135 -5.71 7.73 -4.71
N PHE A 136 -6.21 6.69 -4.06
CA PHE A 136 -5.64 6.14 -2.82
C PHE A 136 -4.69 4.97 -3.04
N TYR A 137 -4.50 4.54 -4.28
CA TYR A 137 -3.50 3.54 -4.61
C TYR A 137 -2.17 4.17 -5.00
N SER A 138 -1.12 3.37 -4.86
CA SER A 138 0.18 3.68 -5.43
C SER A 138 0.76 2.46 -6.10
N VAL A 139 1.40 2.66 -7.24
CA VAL A 139 2.07 1.59 -7.97
C VAL A 139 3.39 1.27 -7.27
N LEU A 140 3.58 0.02 -6.90
CA LEU A 140 4.82 -0.49 -6.34
C LEU A 140 5.74 -1.07 -7.41
N GLY A 141 5.18 -1.52 -8.52
CA GLY A 141 5.94 -2.08 -9.63
C GLY A 141 5.04 -2.63 -10.73
N TYR A 142 5.67 -3.23 -11.70
CA TYR A 142 4.97 -3.89 -12.81
C TYR A 142 5.50 -5.29 -12.98
N ILE A 143 4.62 -6.26 -13.09
CA ILE A 143 4.97 -7.64 -13.38
C ILE A 143 4.90 -7.81 -14.90
N PRO A 144 6.00 -8.21 -15.56
CA PRO A 144 6.00 -8.40 -17.00
C PRO A 144 5.10 -9.57 -17.39
N ASN A 145 4.67 -9.54 -18.63
CA ASN A 145 3.97 -10.69 -19.23
C ASN A 145 4.98 -11.83 -19.38
N LEU A 146 4.74 -12.90 -18.67
CA LEU A 146 5.54 -14.13 -18.71
C LEU A 146 4.88 -15.13 -19.63
#